data_a6ca2bb37574ef4c8092d8c3c63ea86b
#
_entry.id   a6ca2bb37574ef4c8092d8c3c63ea86b
#
_cell.length_a   1.000
_cell.length_b   1.000
_cell.length_c   1.000
_cell.angle_alpha   90.00
_cell.angle_beta   90.00
_cell.angle_gamma   90.00
#
_symmetry.space_group_name_H-M   'P 1'
#
loop_
_entity.id
_entity.type
_entity.pdbx_description
1 polymer ?
#
loop_
_entity_poly.entity_id
_entity_poly.type
_entity_poly.pdbx_seq_one_letter_code
_entity_poly.pdbx_strand_id
1 'polypeptide(L)'
;MTNLLLTDRIRYVGLGDRLDALGVAKIMSKEGRVKILQPNGWFRQLEELTELFDLNCVYYHGKPVDHETYRVHDPDGDHKFWSVRDYPRLSVDLDLELPKKFVTMQFDGTHNHNRIRNPQTIMSEWREQGYDIIQVGGKATDPRFAPKAGNLKNIAYAMSKSHGHIGVDSGMMHLAKFSMDADKICVYTVMERKTSFVCALEKKGALILEH
;
A
#
# COMPACT_ATOMS: atom_id res chain seq x y z
N MET A 1 1.54 -27.58 -1.94
CA MET A 1 1.05 -26.38 -2.67
C MET A 1 0.07 -25.67 -1.74
N THR A 2 0.39 -24.50 -1.25
CA THR A 2 -0.47 -23.76 -0.32
C THR A 2 -1.46 -22.92 -1.11
N ASN A 3 -2.74 -23.06 -0.82
CA ASN A 3 -3.80 -22.26 -1.44
C ASN A 3 -4.16 -21.13 -0.47
N LEU A 4 -4.06 -19.89 -0.95
CA LEU A 4 -4.53 -18.72 -0.23
C LEU A 4 -5.88 -18.29 -0.79
N LEU A 5 -6.90 -18.33 0.04
CA LEU A 5 -8.20 -17.82 -0.31
C LEU A 5 -8.30 -16.36 0.12
N LEU A 6 -8.41 -15.45 -0.84
CA LEU A 6 -8.86 -14.11 -0.54
C LEU A 6 -10.37 -14.18 -0.29
N THR A 7 -10.76 -14.05 0.97
CA THR A 7 -12.18 -14.21 1.37
C THR A 7 -13.05 -13.08 0.81
N ASP A 8 -14.36 -13.34 0.69
CA ASP A 8 -15.36 -12.34 0.27
C ASP A 8 -15.35 -11.06 1.11
N ARG A 9 -14.82 -11.11 2.33
CA ARG A 9 -14.71 -9.94 3.21
C ARG A 9 -13.71 -8.89 2.70
N ILE A 10 -12.65 -9.29 1.99
CA ILE A 10 -11.75 -8.36 1.29
C ILE A 10 -12.50 -7.56 0.22
N ARG A 11 -13.65 -8.00 -0.22
CA ARG A 11 -14.51 -7.32 -1.19
C ARG A 11 -14.87 -5.88 -0.77
N TYR A 12 -14.94 -5.61 0.52
CA TYR A 12 -15.35 -4.32 1.09
C TYR A 12 -14.19 -3.52 1.71
N VAL A 13 -12.98 -4.05 1.69
CA VAL A 13 -11.83 -3.38 2.28
C VAL A 13 -11.15 -2.44 1.28
N GLY A 14 -10.45 -1.46 1.82
CA GLY A 14 -9.70 -0.48 1.06
C GLY A 14 -8.48 -1.06 0.34
N LEU A 15 -7.82 -0.23 -0.45
CA LEU A 15 -6.58 -0.61 -1.14
C LEU A 15 -5.48 -1.03 -0.15
N GLY A 16 -5.40 -0.39 1.02
CA GLY A 16 -4.40 -0.70 2.05
C GLY A 16 -4.49 -2.13 2.53
N ASP A 17 -5.69 -2.58 2.92
CA ASP A 17 -5.91 -3.95 3.40
C ASP A 17 -5.59 -5.00 2.35
N ARG A 18 -5.84 -4.68 1.08
CA ARG A 18 -5.51 -5.56 -0.06
C ARG A 18 -4.01 -5.69 -0.25
N LEU A 19 -3.28 -4.58 -0.18
CA LEU A 19 -1.82 -4.57 -0.25
C LEU A 19 -1.22 -5.39 0.90
N ASP A 20 -1.75 -5.25 2.11
CA ASP A 20 -1.31 -6.00 3.26
C ASP A 20 -1.56 -7.49 3.08
N ALA A 21 -2.75 -7.88 2.62
CA ALA A 21 -3.07 -9.27 2.32
C ALA A 21 -2.10 -9.89 1.30
N LEU A 22 -1.79 -9.16 0.23
CA LEU A 22 -0.84 -9.62 -0.78
C LEU A 22 0.60 -9.66 -0.27
N GLY A 23 0.98 -8.72 0.60
CA GLY A 23 2.27 -8.74 1.28
C GLY A 23 2.48 -10.01 2.11
N VAL A 24 1.45 -10.43 2.85
CA VAL A 24 1.47 -11.72 3.57
C VAL A 24 1.52 -12.89 2.60
N ALA A 25 0.72 -12.86 1.54
CA ALA A 25 0.77 -13.89 0.52
C ALA A 25 2.18 -14.04 -0.07
N LYS A 26 2.90 -12.93 -0.28
CA LYS A 26 4.29 -12.96 -0.76
C LYS A 26 5.25 -13.57 0.26
N ILE A 27 5.09 -13.27 1.55
CA ILE A 27 5.90 -13.88 2.60
C ILE A 27 5.69 -15.39 2.62
N MET A 28 4.42 -15.84 2.61
CA MET A 28 4.06 -17.25 2.62
C MET A 28 4.48 -17.99 1.34
N SER A 29 4.54 -17.29 0.20
CA SER A 29 4.95 -17.86 -1.08
C SER A 29 6.44 -18.23 -1.16
N LYS A 30 7.28 -17.69 -0.26
CA LYS A 30 8.69 -18.08 -0.17
C LYS A 30 8.87 -19.55 0.19
N GLU A 31 7.86 -20.16 0.81
CA GLU A 31 7.87 -21.56 1.24
C GLU A 31 7.18 -22.51 0.24
N GLY A 32 6.66 -22.00 -0.89
CA GLY A 32 5.98 -22.81 -1.88
C GLY A 32 5.14 -22.01 -2.89
N ARG A 33 4.52 -22.71 -3.84
CA ARG A 33 3.60 -22.07 -4.78
C ARG A 33 2.31 -21.66 -4.07
N VAL A 34 2.01 -20.37 -4.11
CA VAL A 34 0.78 -19.82 -3.58
C VAL A 34 -0.23 -19.70 -4.72
N LYS A 35 -1.41 -20.28 -4.55
CA LYS A 35 -2.56 -20.01 -5.40
C LYS A 35 -3.45 -19.02 -4.69
N ILE A 36 -3.69 -17.87 -5.30
CA ILE A 36 -4.68 -16.93 -4.83
C ILE A 36 -6.00 -17.30 -5.47
N LEU A 37 -6.95 -17.71 -4.65
CA LEU A 37 -8.30 -18.03 -5.10
C LEU A 37 -9.14 -16.77 -5.00
N GLN A 38 -9.73 -16.38 -6.12
CA GLN A 38 -10.57 -15.18 -6.21
C GLN A 38 -12.03 -15.57 -6.50
N PRO A 39 -12.98 -15.08 -5.71
CA PRO A 39 -14.39 -15.19 -6.06
C PRO A 39 -14.75 -14.35 -7.28
N ASN A 40 -15.70 -14.81 -8.06
CA ASN A 40 -16.15 -14.17 -9.31
C ASN A 40 -16.44 -12.66 -9.18
N GLY A 41 -15.99 -11.90 -10.15
CA GLY A 41 -16.35 -10.50 -10.35
C GLY A 41 -15.57 -9.49 -9.51
N TRP A 42 -14.46 -9.87 -8.96
CA TRP A 42 -13.96 -9.20 -7.80
C TRP A 42 -13.02 -8.03 -8.02
N PHE A 43 -12.23 -7.90 -9.12
CA PHE A 43 -11.25 -6.83 -9.04
C PHE A 43 -10.48 -6.49 -10.32
N ARG A 44 -10.72 -5.30 -10.87
CA ARG A 44 -9.92 -4.81 -12.00
C ARG A 44 -8.46 -4.47 -11.66
N GLN A 45 -8.15 -4.22 -10.38
CA GLN A 45 -6.80 -3.89 -9.95
C GLN A 45 -6.03 -5.11 -9.39
N LEU A 46 -6.65 -6.27 -9.24
CA LEU A 46 -5.99 -7.41 -8.63
C LEU A 46 -4.84 -7.93 -9.49
N GLU A 47 -5.00 -7.95 -10.80
CA GLU A 47 -3.91 -8.33 -11.71
C GLU A 47 -2.68 -7.46 -11.48
N GLU A 48 -2.86 -6.14 -11.50
CA GLU A 48 -1.78 -5.19 -11.27
C GLU A 48 -1.15 -5.36 -9.88
N LEU A 49 -1.98 -5.55 -8.84
CA LEU A 49 -1.50 -5.76 -7.48
C LEU A 49 -0.72 -7.07 -7.33
N THR A 50 -1.19 -8.15 -7.95
CA THR A 50 -0.51 -9.44 -7.88
C THR A 50 0.80 -9.44 -8.68
N GLU A 51 0.84 -8.72 -9.80
CA GLU A 51 2.07 -8.48 -10.54
C GLU A 51 3.07 -7.65 -9.73
N LEU A 52 2.62 -6.61 -8.99
CA LEU A 52 3.47 -5.83 -8.10
C LEU A 52 4.20 -6.69 -7.06
N PHE A 53 3.53 -7.71 -6.54
CA PHE A 53 4.10 -8.65 -5.57
C PHE A 53 4.76 -9.86 -6.22
N ASP A 54 4.80 -9.94 -7.55
CA ASP A 54 5.29 -11.12 -8.28
C ASP A 54 4.62 -12.39 -7.75
N LEU A 55 3.30 -12.39 -7.74
CA LEU A 55 2.46 -13.50 -7.27
C LEU A 55 1.73 -14.15 -8.43
N ASN A 56 1.85 -15.46 -8.54
CA ASN A 56 1.03 -16.24 -9.46
C ASN A 56 -0.39 -16.38 -8.92
N CYS A 57 -1.35 -15.76 -9.61
CA CYS A 57 -2.76 -15.87 -9.28
C CYS A 57 -3.47 -16.88 -10.15
N VAL A 58 -4.33 -17.67 -9.55
CA VAL A 58 -5.25 -18.54 -10.25
C VAL A 58 -6.67 -18.08 -9.93
N TYR A 59 -7.38 -17.65 -10.96
CA TYR A 59 -8.80 -17.34 -10.81
C TYR A 59 -9.58 -18.63 -10.63
N TYR A 60 -10.41 -18.67 -9.61
CA TYR A 60 -11.25 -19.82 -9.32
C TYR A 60 -12.72 -19.47 -9.49
N HIS A 61 -13.38 -20.20 -10.37
CA HIS A 61 -14.82 -20.10 -10.63
C HIS A 61 -15.53 -21.25 -9.91
N GLY A 62 -15.91 -21.08 -8.65
CA GLY A 62 -16.65 -22.11 -7.93
C GLY A 62 -16.53 -22.02 -6.41
N LYS A 63 -17.21 -22.94 -5.70
CA LYS A 63 -17.02 -23.06 -4.25
C LYS A 63 -15.69 -23.77 -3.99
N PRO A 64 -14.85 -23.30 -3.04
CA PRO A 64 -13.64 -24.01 -2.68
C PRO A 64 -14.03 -25.36 -2.09
N VAL A 65 -13.58 -26.43 -2.72
CA VAL A 65 -13.77 -27.80 -2.27
C VAL A 65 -12.42 -28.31 -1.77
N ASP A 66 -12.36 -28.74 -0.51
CA ASP A 66 -11.29 -29.52 0.13
C ASP A 66 -9.86 -28.99 -0.03
N HIS A 67 -9.57 -27.82 0.49
CA HIS A 67 -8.19 -27.34 0.59
C HIS A 67 -7.95 -26.73 1.97
N GLU A 68 -6.75 -26.92 2.51
CA GLU A 68 -6.25 -26.07 3.60
C GLU A 68 -6.29 -24.62 3.14
N THR A 69 -7.32 -23.92 3.59
CA THR A 69 -7.60 -22.57 3.17
C THR A 69 -7.07 -21.64 4.25
N TYR A 70 -5.93 -21.01 4.00
CA TYR A 70 -5.46 -19.94 4.86
C TYR A 70 -6.27 -18.68 4.54
N ARG A 71 -7.01 -18.21 5.53
CA ARG A 71 -7.66 -16.90 5.44
C ARG A 71 -6.61 -15.83 5.66
N VAL A 72 -6.26 -15.13 4.62
CA VAL A 72 -5.25 -14.05 4.68
C VAL A 72 -5.79 -12.84 5.44
N HIS A 73 -7.10 -12.72 5.54
CA HIS A 73 -7.77 -11.68 6.31
C HIS A 73 -8.79 -12.34 7.23
N ASP A 74 -8.41 -12.49 8.49
CA ASP A 74 -9.34 -12.80 9.55
C ASP A 74 -9.75 -11.48 10.22
N PRO A 75 -11.03 -11.06 10.14
CA PRO A 75 -11.50 -9.84 10.78
C PRO A 75 -11.45 -9.93 12.32
N ASP A 76 -11.47 -11.14 12.86
CA ASP A 76 -11.30 -11.42 14.29
C ASP A 76 -9.86 -11.87 14.58
N GLY A 77 -9.05 -12.04 13.54
CA GLY A 77 -7.69 -12.50 13.59
C GLY A 77 -6.73 -11.38 13.96
N ASP A 78 -5.77 -11.75 14.70
CA ASP A 78 -4.76 -10.94 15.35
C ASP A 78 -4.13 -9.92 14.38
N HIS A 79 -4.61 -8.67 14.38
CA HIS A 79 -4.00 -7.54 13.65
C HIS A 79 -2.50 -7.38 13.98
N LYS A 80 -2.01 -8.03 15.03
CA LYS A 80 -0.59 -8.11 15.39
C LYS A 80 0.27 -8.79 14.32
N PHE A 81 -0.32 -9.63 13.47
CA PHE A 81 0.42 -10.29 12.40
C PHE A 81 1.02 -9.30 11.40
N TRP A 82 0.35 -8.17 11.16
CA TRP A 82 0.74 -7.13 10.23
C TRP A 82 1.82 -6.19 10.78
N SER A 83 1.89 -6.08 12.10
CA SER A 83 2.73 -5.07 12.76
C SER A 83 4.18 -5.51 12.99
N VAL A 84 4.50 -6.80 12.91
CA VAL A 84 5.74 -7.36 13.44
C VAL A 84 6.70 -7.89 12.38
N ARG A 85 6.23 -8.16 11.15
CA ARG A 85 7.07 -8.79 10.11
C ARG A 85 7.80 -7.76 9.25
N ASP A 86 8.95 -8.16 8.75
CA ASP A 86 9.62 -7.46 7.67
C ASP A 86 8.75 -7.59 6.41
N TYR A 87 8.33 -6.43 5.90
CA TYR A 87 7.51 -6.38 4.70
C TYR A 87 8.34 -6.72 3.47
N PRO A 88 7.81 -7.54 2.53
CA PRO A 88 8.49 -7.75 1.26
C PRO A 88 8.59 -6.43 0.51
N ARG A 89 9.77 -6.14 -0.04
CA ARG A 89 9.96 -4.98 -0.90
C ARG A 89 9.38 -5.26 -2.27
N LEU A 90 8.64 -4.29 -2.80
CA LEU A 90 8.23 -4.30 -4.19
C LEU A 90 9.45 -4.02 -5.07
N SER A 91 9.65 -4.87 -6.06
CA SER A 91 10.65 -4.65 -7.10
C SER A 91 9.92 -4.22 -8.36
N VAL A 92 9.88 -2.92 -8.59
CA VAL A 92 9.28 -2.34 -9.79
C VAL A 92 10.37 -1.65 -10.58
N ASP A 93 10.58 -2.11 -11.81
CA ASP A 93 11.50 -1.48 -12.74
C ASP A 93 10.72 -0.94 -13.93
N LEU A 94 10.77 0.37 -14.13
CA LEU A 94 10.06 1.08 -15.18
C LEU A 94 10.96 2.15 -15.79
N ASP A 95 10.83 2.36 -17.08
CA ASP A 95 11.42 3.51 -17.75
C ASP A 95 10.44 4.71 -17.64
N LEU A 96 10.45 5.33 -16.45
CA LEU A 96 9.61 6.48 -16.13
C LEU A 96 10.48 7.65 -15.72
N GLU A 97 10.41 8.72 -16.48
CA GLU A 97 11.14 9.95 -16.17
C GLU A 97 10.61 10.58 -14.88
N LEU A 98 11.50 10.77 -13.91
CA LEU A 98 11.24 11.34 -12.60
C LEU A 98 12.25 12.45 -12.28
N PRO A 99 11.88 13.44 -11.45
CA PRO A 99 12.83 14.43 -10.97
C PRO A 99 14.01 13.80 -10.22
N LYS A 100 15.17 14.44 -10.23
CA LYS A 100 16.36 13.92 -9.54
C LYS A 100 16.25 13.94 -8.02
N LYS A 101 15.61 14.98 -7.47
CA LYS A 101 15.44 15.15 -6.03
C LYS A 101 13.97 15.45 -5.73
N PHE A 102 13.25 14.48 -5.27
CA PHE A 102 11.80 14.62 -5.05
C PHE A 102 11.31 13.78 -3.85
N VAL A 103 10.12 14.14 -3.40
CA VAL A 103 9.30 13.38 -2.46
C VAL A 103 7.95 13.08 -3.06
N THR A 104 7.33 11.99 -2.63
CA THR A 104 5.95 11.70 -2.98
C THR A 104 5.01 12.16 -1.86
N MET A 105 3.86 12.74 -2.22
CA MET A 105 2.91 13.26 -1.24
C MET A 105 1.47 12.85 -1.54
N GLN A 106 0.73 12.53 -0.46
CA GLN A 106 -0.71 12.30 -0.51
C GLN A 106 -1.40 13.06 0.62
N PHE A 107 -2.38 13.90 0.29
CA PHE A 107 -2.98 14.83 1.24
C PHE A 107 -4.33 14.40 1.79
N ASP A 108 -5.00 13.42 1.19
CA ASP A 108 -6.30 12.95 1.60
C ASP A 108 -6.49 11.44 1.39
N GLY A 109 -7.09 10.81 2.37
CA GLY A 109 -7.59 9.44 2.31
C GLY A 109 -9.06 9.39 1.91
N THR A 110 -9.62 8.19 1.89
CA THR A 110 -11.04 7.94 1.57
C THR A 110 -11.96 8.50 2.66
N HIS A 111 -11.47 8.58 3.90
CA HIS A 111 -12.25 9.10 5.04
C HIS A 111 -11.94 10.56 5.30
N ASN A 112 -12.97 11.36 5.58
CA ASN A 112 -12.85 12.82 5.77
C ASN A 112 -11.89 13.24 6.89
N HIS A 113 -11.63 12.39 7.89
CA HIS A 113 -10.67 12.67 8.96
C HIS A 113 -9.21 12.38 8.57
N ASN A 114 -8.98 11.64 7.49
CA ASN A 114 -7.66 11.37 6.96
C ASN A 114 -7.34 12.40 5.86
N ARG A 115 -7.14 13.65 6.28
CA ARG A 115 -6.85 14.76 5.36
C ARG A 115 -5.91 15.76 5.99
N ILE A 116 -4.86 16.11 5.29
CA ILE A 116 -3.96 17.20 5.69
C ILE A 116 -4.68 18.54 5.45
N ARG A 117 -4.76 19.36 6.49
CA ARG A 117 -5.51 20.64 6.45
C ARG A 117 -4.84 21.69 5.58
N ASN A 118 -3.51 21.81 5.68
CA ASN A 118 -2.72 22.83 4.98
C ASN A 118 -1.66 22.20 4.05
N PRO A 119 -2.07 21.50 2.98
CA PRO A 119 -1.12 20.80 2.11
C PRO A 119 -0.14 21.77 1.42
N GLN A 120 -0.58 23.00 1.13
CA GLN A 120 0.27 23.98 0.44
C GLN A 120 1.46 24.42 1.31
N THR A 121 1.28 24.58 2.61
CA THR A 121 2.36 24.93 3.54
C THR A 121 3.43 23.83 3.52
N ILE A 122 3.01 22.57 3.68
CA ILE A 122 3.93 21.42 3.64
C ILE A 122 4.66 21.34 2.30
N MET A 123 3.94 21.55 1.19
CA MET A 123 4.55 21.53 -0.14
C MET A 123 5.58 22.67 -0.29
N SER A 124 5.32 23.86 0.24
CA SER A 124 6.26 25.00 0.17
C SER A 124 7.53 24.70 0.96
N GLU A 125 7.40 24.19 2.18
CA GLU A 125 8.54 23.82 3.04
C GLU A 125 9.48 22.81 2.35
N TRP A 126 8.94 21.82 1.66
CA TRP A 126 9.74 20.85 0.93
C TRP A 126 10.37 21.42 -0.33
N ARG A 127 9.66 22.32 -1.04
CA ARG A 127 10.22 23.03 -2.20
C ARG A 127 11.37 23.98 -1.81
N GLU A 128 11.26 24.66 -0.68
CA GLU A 128 12.33 25.51 -0.13
C GLU A 128 13.59 24.73 0.17
N GLN A 129 13.44 23.43 0.54
CA GLN A 129 14.56 22.49 0.72
C GLN A 129 15.09 21.93 -0.61
N GLY A 130 14.54 22.35 -1.75
CA GLY A 130 14.96 21.97 -3.08
C GLY A 130 14.43 20.61 -3.56
N TYR A 131 13.30 20.15 -3.00
CA TYR A 131 12.63 18.94 -3.47
C TYR A 131 11.51 19.27 -4.47
N ASP A 132 11.44 18.51 -5.53
CA ASP A 132 10.25 18.42 -6.35
C ASP A 132 9.18 17.56 -5.64
N ILE A 133 7.91 17.79 -5.97
CA ILE A 133 6.81 17.09 -5.33
C ILE A 133 6.01 16.34 -6.38
N ILE A 134 5.92 15.03 -6.19
CA ILE A 134 5.00 14.18 -6.95
C ILE A 134 3.79 13.88 -6.08
N GLN A 135 2.65 14.46 -6.42
CA GLN A 135 1.40 14.12 -5.77
C GLN A 135 0.91 12.76 -6.25
N VAL A 136 0.61 11.87 -5.31
CA VAL A 136 0.04 10.54 -5.57
C VAL A 136 -1.33 10.41 -4.93
N GLY A 137 -2.15 9.50 -5.43
CA GLY A 137 -3.48 9.31 -4.90
C GLY A 137 -4.59 10.00 -5.68
N GLY A 138 -5.79 10.05 -5.13
CA GLY A 138 -7.00 10.50 -5.84
C GLY A 138 -6.96 11.93 -6.38
N LYS A 139 -6.10 12.77 -5.83
CA LYS A 139 -5.89 14.17 -6.25
C LYS A 139 -4.55 14.42 -6.95
N ALA A 140 -3.90 13.38 -7.42
CA ALA A 140 -2.69 13.55 -8.22
C ALA A 140 -2.97 14.44 -9.43
N THR A 141 -2.12 15.47 -9.59
CA THR A 141 -2.20 16.40 -10.74
C THR A 141 -1.72 15.74 -12.02
N ASP A 142 -0.74 14.84 -11.93
CA ASP A 142 -0.29 14.01 -13.04
C ASP A 142 -1.11 12.71 -13.05
N PRO A 143 -1.84 12.41 -14.12
CA PRO A 143 -2.70 11.24 -14.22
C PRO A 143 -1.93 9.91 -14.10
N ARG A 144 -0.62 9.89 -14.33
CA ARG A 144 0.23 8.71 -14.18
C ARG A 144 0.31 8.24 -12.71
N PHE A 145 0.08 9.14 -11.76
CA PHE A 145 0.17 8.89 -10.31
C PHE A 145 -1.21 8.88 -9.61
N ALA A 146 -2.29 8.97 -10.37
CA ALA A 146 -3.63 8.72 -9.83
C ALA A 146 -3.87 7.20 -9.66
N PRO A 147 -4.53 6.73 -8.59
CA PRO A 147 -4.72 5.29 -8.30
C PRO A 147 -5.84 4.70 -9.17
N LYS A 148 -5.67 4.79 -10.47
CA LYS A 148 -6.49 4.11 -11.48
C LYS A 148 -5.83 2.80 -11.86
N ALA A 149 -6.61 1.88 -12.43
CA ALA A 149 -6.06 0.64 -12.97
C ALA A 149 -4.93 0.95 -13.98
N GLY A 150 -3.80 0.28 -13.82
CA GLY A 150 -2.59 0.48 -14.62
C GLY A 150 -1.57 1.46 -14.05
N ASN A 151 -1.90 2.22 -13.00
CA ASN A 151 -1.01 3.26 -12.47
C ASN A 151 -0.32 2.90 -11.14
N LEU A 152 -0.72 1.82 -10.48
CA LEU A 152 -0.14 1.46 -9.18
C LEU A 152 1.35 1.11 -9.30
N LYS A 153 1.78 0.54 -10.42
CA LYS A 153 3.20 0.32 -10.71
C LYS A 153 3.98 1.62 -10.82
N ASN A 154 3.42 2.64 -11.50
CA ASN A 154 4.04 3.96 -11.62
C ASN A 154 4.20 4.62 -10.24
N ILE A 155 3.17 4.52 -9.40
CA ILE A 155 3.18 5.09 -8.05
C ILE A 155 4.21 4.35 -7.18
N ALA A 156 4.22 3.02 -7.19
CA ALA A 156 5.19 2.22 -6.45
C ALA A 156 6.62 2.50 -6.90
N TYR A 157 6.86 2.62 -8.21
CA TYR A 157 8.16 3.00 -8.77
C TYR A 157 8.58 4.39 -8.31
N ALA A 158 7.72 5.40 -8.44
CA ALA A 158 8.02 6.75 -7.95
C ALA A 158 8.33 6.75 -6.45
N MET A 159 7.55 6.05 -5.62
CA MET A 159 7.82 5.91 -4.19
C MET A 159 9.19 5.28 -3.93
N SER A 160 9.54 4.22 -4.64
CA SER A 160 10.82 3.51 -4.46
C SER A 160 12.06 4.36 -4.80
N LYS A 161 11.91 5.35 -5.69
CA LYS A 161 12.97 6.28 -6.13
C LYS A 161 12.96 7.60 -5.37
N SER A 162 11.91 7.90 -4.61
CA SER A 162 11.77 9.16 -3.88
C SER A 162 12.66 9.20 -2.63
N HIS A 163 12.94 10.41 -2.17
CA HIS A 163 13.64 10.65 -0.91
C HIS A 163 12.75 10.40 0.31
N GLY A 164 11.43 10.40 0.12
CA GLY A 164 10.47 10.09 1.16
C GLY A 164 9.02 10.12 0.67
N HIS A 165 8.12 9.60 1.49
CA HIS A 165 6.67 9.70 1.29
C HIS A 165 6.02 10.41 2.47
N ILE A 166 5.24 11.43 2.16
CA ILE A 166 4.49 12.22 3.13
C ILE A 166 3.00 12.04 2.86
N GLY A 167 2.25 11.62 3.85
CA GLY A 167 0.82 11.41 3.62
C GLY A 167 0.03 11.10 4.87
N VAL A 168 -1.22 10.71 4.65
CA VAL A 168 -2.16 10.29 5.68
C VAL A 168 -2.32 8.76 5.68
N ASP A 169 -2.88 8.22 6.74
CA ASP A 169 -3.22 6.79 6.81
C ASP A 169 -4.23 6.43 5.71
N SER A 170 -3.74 5.73 4.70
CA SER A 170 -4.48 5.45 3.47
C SER A 170 -3.84 4.32 2.67
N GLY A 171 -4.51 3.86 1.63
CA GLY A 171 -3.97 2.86 0.71
C GLY A 171 -2.62 3.24 0.09
N MET A 172 -2.35 4.53 -0.14
CA MET A 172 -1.04 4.98 -0.65
C MET A 172 0.05 4.85 0.42
N MET A 173 -0.27 5.09 1.68
CA MET A 173 0.65 4.88 2.79
C MET A 173 1.03 3.39 2.93
N HIS A 174 0.07 2.49 2.74
CA HIS A 174 0.36 1.05 2.68
C HIS A 174 1.25 0.69 1.48
N LEU A 175 1.06 1.33 0.33
CA LEU A 175 1.93 1.12 -0.83
C LEU A 175 3.35 1.63 -0.55
N ALA A 176 3.50 2.79 0.10
CA ALA A 176 4.79 3.34 0.51
C ALA A 176 5.56 2.37 1.43
N LYS A 177 4.89 1.76 2.39
CA LYS A 177 5.46 0.74 3.29
C LYS A 177 6.16 -0.39 2.54
N PHE A 178 5.60 -0.82 1.41
CA PHE A 178 6.21 -1.87 0.58
C PHE A 178 7.25 -1.34 -0.41
N SER A 179 7.28 -0.03 -0.65
CA SER A 179 8.12 0.57 -1.68
C SER A 179 9.42 1.18 -1.12
N MET A 180 9.45 1.60 0.16
CA MET A 180 10.59 2.28 0.77
C MET A 180 10.78 1.92 2.24
N ASP A 181 11.89 2.37 2.83
CA ASP A 181 12.18 2.19 4.24
C ASP A 181 11.29 3.08 5.12
N ALA A 182 10.97 2.60 6.31
CA ALA A 182 10.03 3.28 7.19
C ALA A 182 10.55 4.66 7.66
N ASP A 183 11.86 4.81 7.82
CA ASP A 183 12.52 6.08 8.17
C ASP A 183 12.36 7.18 7.11
N LYS A 184 11.95 6.81 5.90
CA LYS A 184 11.60 7.73 4.80
C LYS A 184 10.11 8.04 4.74
N ILE A 185 9.31 7.54 5.67
CA ILE A 185 7.86 7.72 5.70
C ILE A 185 7.48 8.72 6.78
N CYS A 186 6.69 9.71 6.40
CA CYS A 186 6.09 10.70 7.30
C CYS A 186 4.57 10.59 7.23
N VAL A 187 3.94 10.23 8.36
CA VAL A 187 2.48 10.06 8.45
C VAL A 187 1.88 11.21 9.23
N TYR A 188 0.97 11.93 8.61
CA TYR A 188 0.09 12.87 9.30
C TYR A 188 -1.15 12.15 9.78
N THR A 189 -1.44 12.22 11.07
CA THR A 189 -2.60 11.57 11.68
C THR A 189 -3.18 12.39 12.82
N VAL A 190 -4.45 12.16 13.15
CA VAL A 190 -5.05 12.63 14.40
C VAL A 190 -4.63 11.65 15.49
N MET A 191 -3.85 12.11 16.48
CA MET A 191 -3.22 11.22 17.48
C MET A 191 -4.23 10.35 18.23
N GLU A 192 -5.43 10.86 18.52
CA GLU A 192 -6.51 10.10 19.15
C GLU A 192 -7.07 8.96 18.29
N ARG A 193 -6.75 8.97 16.99
CA ARG A 193 -7.23 8.00 15.99
C ARG A 193 -6.09 7.23 15.33
N LYS A 194 -4.94 7.17 16.00
CA LYS A 194 -3.77 6.44 15.51
C LYS A 194 -4.10 4.96 15.38
N THR A 195 -4.07 4.48 14.15
CA THR A 195 -4.37 3.08 13.86
C THR A 195 -3.23 2.15 14.25
N SER A 196 -3.51 0.87 14.37
CA SER A 196 -2.48 -0.15 14.63
C SER A 196 -1.40 -0.17 13.52
N PHE A 197 -1.79 0.14 12.28
CA PHE A 197 -0.87 0.28 11.15
C PHE A 197 0.10 1.44 11.34
N VAL A 198 -0.39 2.62 11.72
CA VAL A 198 0.45 3.82 12.00
C VAL A 198 1.39 3.55 13.18
N CYS A 199 0.89 2.91 14.25
CA CYS A 199 1.73 2.49 15.37
C CYS A 199 2.84 1.51 14.96
N ALA A 200 2.55 0.62 14.01
CA ALA A 200 3.55 -0.31 13.50
C ALA A 200 4.63 0.38 12.66
N LEU A 201 4.24 1.35 11.83
CA LEU A 201 5.19 2.17 11.07
C LEU A 201 6.11 2.99 11.97
N GLU A 202 5.55 3.62 13.01
CA GLU A 202 6.33 4.37 14.00
C GLU A 202 7.40 3.51 14.69
N LYS A 203 7.03 2.30 15.12
CA LYS A 203 7.99 1.34 15.71
C LYS A 203 9.12 0.95 14.75
N LYS A 204 8.91 1.09 13.46
CA LYS A 204 9.91 0.84 12.40
C LYS A 204 10.69 2.08 11.98
N GLY A 205 10.45 3.22 12.61
CA GLY A 205 11.20 4.46 12.41
C GLY A 205 10.49 5.53 11.57
N ALA A 206 9.24 5.32 11.17
CA ALA A 206 8.47 6.36 10.47
C ALA A 206 8.21 7.57 11.39
N LEU A 207 8.26 8.76 10.81
CA LEU A 207 7.90 10.00 11.50
C LEU A 207 6.38 10.15 11.54
N ILE A 208 5.82 10.32 12.73
CA ILE A 208 4.38 10.54 12.93
C ILE A 208 4.17 11.97 13.38
N LEU A 209 3.37 12.70 12.66
CA LEU A 209 3.02 14.09 12.91
C LEU A 209 1.53 14.24 13.15
N GLU A 210 1.16 15.12 14.06
CA GLU A 210 -0.23 15.49 14.31
C GLU A 210 -0.68 16.61 13.36
N HIS A 211 -1.93 16.56 12.91
CA HIS A 211 -2.52 17.58 12.02
C HIS A 211 -3.90 18.09 12.48
#